data_b7d4c7029f21d0dfc8c8b92fd2e205c9
#
_entry.id   b7d4c7029f21d0dfc8c8b92fd2e205c9
#
_cell.length_a   1.000
_cell.length_b   1.000
_cell.length_c   1.000
_cell.angle_alpha   90.00
_cell.angle_beta   90.00
_cell.angle_gamma   90.00
#
_symmetry.space_group_name_H-M   'P 1'
#
loop_
_entity.id
_entity.type
_entity.pdbx_description
1 polymer ?
#
loop_
_entity_poly.entity_id
_entity_poly.type
_entity_poly.pdbx_seq_one_letter_code
_entity_poly.pdbx_strand_id
1 'polypeptide(L)'
;MTTTIFEPGGFRYMPAVSQYSGGVAAQPGLRIERARFSRVVPLAEGFERIAQHLASLGRPNSAFCACELRSPAPFTEEGFRAFNAIYITTLERWGLMQGGVNPVARSNVCPDIDPPAQPGFHAFSYTVVDAAAAPYFIVAGSAESPEGKGDYRDNAIAFGDVSPAGLRRKAQFVLAEMERRMQALGFDWSSTTATQVYSVHDIHPFLADELVRRGAMRHGLSWHYNRPPIQHLEYEMDCRGVSTEIVLPG
;
A
#
# COMPACT_ATOMS: atom_id res chain seq x y z
N MET A 1 14.16 2.92 12.73
CA MET A 1 13.21 1.79 13.02
C MET A 1 13.81 0.52 12.48
N THR A 2 13.65 -0.59 13.18
CA THR A 2 14.18 -1.90 12.76
C THR A 2 13.12 -2.62 11.92
N THR A 3 13.56 -3.27 10.85
CA THR A 3 12.74 -4.21 10.09
C THR A 3 12.78 -5.59 10.74
N THR A 4 11.74 -6.39 10.52
CA THR A 4 11.62 -7.77 10.99
C THR A 4 11.58 -8.70 9.78
N ILE A 5 12.31 -9.82 9.84
CA ILE A 5 12.30 -10.82 8.77
C ILE A 5 11.09 -11.74 8.95
N PHE A 6 10.37 -11.98 7.86
CA PHE A 6 9.32 -12.98 7.75
C PHE A 6 9.80 -14.12 6.85
N GLU A 7 10.51 -15.08 7.47
CA GLU A 7 11.15 -16.19 6.76
C GLU A 7 10.18 -17.00 5.87
N PRO A 8 8.94 -17.35 6.33
CA PRO A 8 8.04 -18.15 5.49
C PRO A 8 7.64 -17.46 4.16
N GLY A 9 7.68 -16.12 4.13
CA GLY A 9 7.36 -15.34 2.93
C GLY A 9 8.59 -14.93 2.12
N GLY A 10 9.78 -15.02 2.69
CA GLY A 10 11.02 -14.57 2.04
C GLY A 10 11.13 -13.06 1.89
N PHE A 11 10.62 -12.30 2.86
CA PHE A 11 10.72 -10.84 2.88
C PHE A 11 10.94 -10.32 4.30
N ARG A 12 11.45 -9.11 4.42
CA ARG A 12 11.45 -8.34 5.66
C ARG A 12 10.38 -7.25 5.57
N TYR A 13 9.87 -6.84 6.70
CA TYR A 13 8.83 -5.81 6.78
C TYR A 13 9.13 -4.79 7.87
N MET A 14 8.55 -3.62 7.74
CA MET A 14 8.57 -2.57 8.76
C MET A 14 7.27 -2.68 9.57
N PRO A 15 7.32 -3.11 10.85
CA PRO A 15 6.13 -3.15 11.70
C PRO A 15 5.46 -1.77 11.79
N ALA A 16 4.13 -1.73 11.69
CA ALA A 16 3.33 -0.51 11.85
C ALA A 16 2.13 -0.76 12.77
N VAL A 17 1.01 -1.15 12.21
CA VAL A 17 -0.24 -1.41 12.96
C VAL A 17 -0.70 -2.86 12.74
N SER A 18 -1.70 -3.32 13.48
CA SER A 18 -2.21 -4.70 13.33
C SER A 18 -2.83 -4.97 11.96
N GLN A 19 -3.28 -3.93 11.26
CA GLN A 19 -3.96 -4.06 9.97
C GLN A 19 -3.01 -4.23 8.78
N TYR A 20 -1.77 -3.74 8.87
CA TYR A 20 -0.75 -3.80 7.81
C TYR A 20 0.64 -3.41 8.33
N SER A 21 1.68 -3.78 7.59
CA SER A 21 3.03 -3.25 7.80
C SER A 21 3.24 -1.96 7.02
N GLY A 22 4.19 -1.13 7.44
CA GLY A 22 4.54 0.12 6.77
C GLY A 22 5.20 -0.08 5.40
N GLY A 23 5.71 -1.27 5.14
CA GLY A 23 6.33 -1.65 3.88
C GLY A 23 7.10 -2.95 3.99
N VAL A 24 7.48 -3.50 2.84
CA VAL A 24 8.16 -4.79 2.72
C VAL A 24 9.34 -4.69 1.75
N ALA A 25 10.34 -5.55 1.94
CA ALA A 25 11.44 -5.73 0.99
C ALA A 25 11.81 -7.21 0.85
N ALA A 26 12.10 -7.65 -0.36
CA ALA A 26 12.53 -9.01 -0.62
C ALA A 26 13.82 -9.37 0.12
N GLN A 27 13.94 -10.62 0.54
CA GLN A 27 15.20 -11.17 1.03
C GLN A 27 16.15 -11.49 -0.14
N PRO A 28 17.47 -11.57 0.09
CA PRO A 28 18.42 -12.01 -0.93
C PRO A 28 17.99 -13.33 -1.59
N GLY A 29 18.13 -13.43 -2.90
CA GLY A 29 17.70 -14.60 -3.67
C GLY A 29 16.22 -14.63 -4.04
N LEU A 30 15.48 -13.56 -3.70
CA LEU A 30 14.07 -13.40 -4.05
C LEU A 30 13.83 -12.02 -4.66
N ARG A 31 12.79 -11.93 -5.49
CA ARG A 31 12.24 -10.66 -5.99
C ARG A 31 10.78 -10.54 -5.60
N ILE A 32 10.25 -9.33 -5.65
CA ILE A 32 8.82 -9.06 -5.53
C ILE A 32 8.26 -8.83 -6.93
N GLU A 33 7.19 -9.54 -7.26
CA GLU A 33 6.36 -9.28 -8.42
C GLU A 33 5.03 -8.69 -8.01
N ARG A 34 4.46 -7.85 -8.88
CA ARG A 34 3.13 -7.27 -8.71
C ARG A 34 2.18 -7.79 -9.77
N ALA A 35 1.03 -8.29 -9.36
CA ALA A 35 -0.08 -8.67 -10.22
C ALA A 35 -1.26 -7.73 -9.98
N ARG A 36 -1.77 -7.10 -11.04
CA ARG A 36 -2.97 -6.26 -11.01
C ARG A 36 -4.11 -6.99 -11.70
N PHE A 37 -5.27 -7.02 -11.07
CA PHE A 37 -6.48 -7.49 -11.75
C PHE A 37 -6.97 -6.46 -12.77
N SER A 38 -7.54 -6.92 -13.88
CA SER A 38 -8.12 -6.05 -14.91
C SER A 38 -9.35 -5.27 -14.42
N ARG A 39 -10.01 -5.78 -13.39
CA ARG A 39 -11.09 -5.12 -12.62
C ARG A 39 -10.92 -5.46 -11.13
N VAL A 40 -11.56 -4.70 -10.25
CA VAL A 40 -11.56 -5.01 -8.82
C VAL A 40 -12.27 -6.35 -8.57
N VAL A 41 -11.59 -7.25 -7.86
CA VAL A 41 -12.11 -8.57 -7.50
C VAL A 41 -12.54 -8.55 -6.03
N PRO A 42 -13.79 -8.95 -5.70
CA PRO A 42 -14.28 -8.99 -4.32
C PRO A 42 -13.33 -9.71 -3.36
N LEU A 43 -13.27 -9.27 -2.10
CA LEU A 43 -12.22 -9.69 -1.17
C LEU A 43 -12.07 -11.21 -1.04
N ALA A 44 -13.17 -11.94 -0.84
CA ALA A 44 -13.16 -13.41 -0.68
C ALA A 44 -12.66 -14.11 -1.96
N GLU A 45 -13.25 -13.77 -3.11
CA GLU A 45 -12.85 -14.30 -4.42
C GLU A 45 -11.39 -13.92 -4.75
N GLY A 46 -10.98 -12.71 -4.40
CA GLY A 46 -9.61 -12.24 -4.63
C GLY A 46 -8.59 -13.07 -3.86
N PHE A 47 -8.84 -13.39 -2.60
CA PHE A 47 -7.97 -14.29 -1.85
C PHE A 47 -7.88 -15.69 -2.48
N GLU A 48 -8.99 -16.25 -2.97
CA GLU A 48 -8.96 -17.55 -3.66
C GLU A 48 -8.12 -17.50 -4.95
N ARG A 49 -8.30 -16.45 -5.75
CA ARG A 49 -7.52 -16.25 -6.99
C ARG A 49 -6.05 -16.03 -6.72
N ILE A 50 -5.71 -15.28 -5.66
CA ILE A 50 -4.33 -15.08 -5.22
C ILE A 50 -3.71 -16.42 -4.80
N ALA A 51 -4.41 -17.22 -4.01
CA ALA A 51 -3.93 -18.54 -3.61
C ALA A 51 -3.68 -19.46 -4.82
N GLN A 52 -4.59 -19.47 -5.79
CA GLN A 52 -4.43 -20.22 -7.05
C GLN A 52 -3.23 -19.73 -7.86
N HIS A 53 -3.05 -18.41 -7.97
CA HIS A 53 -1.92 -17.82 -8.66
C HIS A 53 -0.60 -18.21 -7.99
N LEU A 54 -0.48 -18.09 -6.68
CA LEU A 54 0.70 -18.49 -5.93
C LEU A 54 0.99 -20.00 -6.08
N ALA A 55 -0.03 -20.84 -6.00
CA ALA A 55 0.10 -22.28 -6.20
C ALA A 55 0.60 -22.62 -7.61
N SER A 56 0.15 -21.91 -8.65
CA SER A 56 0.63 -22.10 -10.04
C SER A 56 2.11 -21.78 -10.22
N LEU A 57 2.65 -20.93 -9.34
CA LEU A 57 4.08 -20.58 -9.31
C LEU A 57 4.89 -21.44 -8.32
N GLY A 58 4.27 -22.44 -7.69
CA GLY A 58 4.89 -23.25 -6.65
C GLY A 58 5.22 -22.46 -5.38
N ARG A 59 4.50 -21.35 -5.13
CA ARG A 59 4.72 -20.50 -3.96
C ARG A 59 3.65 -20.74 -2.90
N PRO A 60 4.01 -20.73 -1.60
CA PRO A 60 3.04 -20.79 -0.52
C PRO A 60 2.26 -19.49 -0.39
N ASN A 61 1.09 -19.53 0.26
CA ASN A 61 0.31 -18.32 0.55
C ASN A 61 1.08 -17.29 1.40
N SER A 62 2.06 -17.74 2.18
CA SER A 62 2.95 -16.85 2.94
C SER A 62 3.86 -15.99 2.07
N ALA A 63 4.00 -16.27 0.76
CA ALA A 63 4.71 -15.41 -0.18
C ALA A 63 3.96 -14.11 -0.50
N PHE A 64 2.66 -14.02 -0.19
CA PHE A 64 1.86 -12.79 -0.31
C PHE A 64 2.41 -11.71 0.62
N CYS A 65 3.00 -10.65 0.07
CA CYS A 65 3.72 -9.64 0.85
C CYS A 65 3.09 -8.24 0.82
N ALA A 66 2.27 -7.93 -0.19
CA ALA A 66 1.56 -6.65 -0.25
C ALA A 66 0.26 -6.74 -1.05
N CYS A 67 -0.64 -5.78 -0.84
CA CYS A 67 -1.82 -5.62 -1.68
C CYS A 67 -2.31 -4.17 -1.78
N GLU A 68 -3.09 -3.94 -2.84
CA GLU A 68 -3.81 -2.71 -3.10
C GLU A 68 -5.30 -3.02 -3.17
N LEU A 69 -6.06 -2.46 -2.23
CA LEU A 69 -7.49 -2.65 -2.18
C LEU A 69 -8.22 -1.42 -2.74
N ARG A 70 -9.46 -1.65 -3.15
CA ARG A 70 -10.41 -0.59 -3.51
C ARG A 70 -11.69 -0.84 -2.73
N SER A 71 -12.22 0.21 -2.12
CA SER A 71 -13.44 0.19 -1.31
C SER A 71 -14.52 1.09 -1.92
N PRO A 72 -15.81 0.83 -1.68
CA PRO A 72 -16.90 1.60 -2.28
C PRO A 72 -16.91 3.08 -1.90
N ALA A 73 -16.57 3.38 -0.65
CA ALA A 73 -16.53 4.73 -0.09
C ALA A 73 -15.64 4.77 1.15
N PRO A 74 -15.19 5.96 1.58
CA PRO A 74 -14.45 6.11 2.83
C PRO A 74 -15.25 5.62 4.04
N PHE A 75 -14.61 4.84 4.88
CA PHE A 75 -15.18 4.28 6.09
C PHE A 75 -15.22 5.30 7.23
N THR A 76 -16.15 5.11 8.16
CA THR A 76 -15.96 5.59 9.52
C THR A 76 -14.83 4.80 10.19
N GLU A 77 -14.27 5.27 11.29
CA GLU A 77 -13.23 4.52 12.03
C GLU A 77 -13.71 3.15 12.50
N GLU A 78 -14.96 3.06 12.95
CA GLU A 78 -15.57 1.79 13.36
C GLU A 78 -15.74 0.84 12.16
N GLY A 79 -16.25 1.36 11.03
CA GLY A 79 -16.39 0.58 9.79
C GLY A 79 -15.04 0.09 9.27
N PHE A 80 -13.99 0.90 9.39
CA PHE A 80 -12.64 0.50 9.00
C PHE A 80 -12.07 -0.61 9.90
N ARG A 81 -12.33 -0.54 11.22
CA ARG A 81 -11.95 -1.62 12.15
C ARG A 81 -12.69 -2.93 11.82
N ALA A 82 -13.99 -2.86 11.55
CA ALA A 82 -14.79 -4.03 11.18
C ALA A 82 -14.30 -4.67 9.86
N PHE A 83 -14.04 -3.86 8.84
CA PHE A 83 -13.46 -4.32 7.59
C PHE A 83 -12.10 -5.01 7.80
N ASN A 84 -11.23 -4.40 8.60
CA ASN A 84 -9.91 -4.93 8.89
C ASN A 84 -9.97 -6.29 9.61
N ALA A 85 -10.93 -6.52 10.50
CA ALA A 85 -11.11 -7.80 11.16
C ALA A 85 -11.40 -8.93 10.14
N ILE A 86 -12.24 -8.66 9.15
CA ILE A 86 -12.54 -9.62 8.06
C ILE A 86 -11.29 -9.90 7.23
N TYR A 87 -10.54 -8.87 6.84
CA TYR A 87 -9.32 -9.01 6.05
C TYR A 87 -8.26 -9.84 6.79
N ILE A 88 -8.02 -9.57 8.07
CA ILE A 88 -7.01 -10.23 8.91
C ILE A 88 -7.32 -11.73 9.08
N THR A 89 -8.58 -12.13 9.18
CA THR A 89 -8.97 -13.53 9.33
C THR A 89 -8.36 -14.44 8.24
N THR A 90 -8.27 -13.98 7.01
CA THR A 90 -7.63 -14.77 5.95
C THR A 90 -6.10 -14.78 6.08
N LEU A 91 -5.49 -13.67 6.50
CA LEU A 91 -4.05 -13.63 6.74
C LEU A 91 -3.63 -14.57 7.88
N GLU A 92 -4.46 -14.70 8.91
CA GLU A 92 -4.27 -15.69 9.99
C GLU A 92 -4.32 -17.12 9.46
N ARG A 93 -5.33 -17.45 8.65
CA ARG A 93 -5.44 -18.78 8.00
C ARG A 93 -4.26 -19.11 7.09
N TRP A 94 -3.64 -18.09 6.49
CA TRP A 94 -2.47 -18.25 5.63
C TRP A 94 -1.15 -18.28 6.42
N GLY A 95 -1.20 -18.16 7.75
CA GLY A 95 -0.01 -18.17 8.62
C GLY A 95 0.85 -16.92 8.49
N LEU A 96 0.28 -15.82 7.99
CA LEU A 96 0.99 -14.54 7.84
C LEU A 96 1.09 -13.79 9.16
N MET A 97 0.05 -13.83 9.99
CA MET A 97 0.05 -13.13 11.27
C MET A 97 0.95 -13.81 12.29
N GLN A 98 1.83 -13.05 12.92
CA GLN A 98 2.74 -13.55 13.98
C GLN A 98 2.58 -12.72 15.26
N GLY A 99 2.01 -13.32 16.30
CA GLY A 99 1.81 -12.63 17.58
C GLY A 99 0.97 -11.36 17.49
N GLY A 100 -0.02 -11.32 16.58
CA GLY A 100 -0.84 -10.13 16.31
C GLY A 100 -0.19 -9.08 15.40
N VAL A 101 1.01 -9.34 14.88
CA VAL A 101 1.71 -8.44 13.96
C VAL A 101 1.46 -8.88 12.52
N ASN A 102 1.08 -7.93 11.68
CA ASN A 102 0.83 -8.14 10.26
C ASN A 102 2.07 -7.77 9.43
N PRO A 103 2.69 -8.71 8.70
CA PRO A 103 3.86 -8.42 7.87
C PRO A 103 3.51 -7.85 6.49
N VAL A 104 2.24 -7.88 6.08
CA VAL A 104 1.79 -7.52 4.72
C VAL A 104 1.61 -6.01 4.59
N ALA A 105 2.24 -5.41 3.59
CA ALA A 105 2.01 -4.00 3.24
C ALA A 105 0.65 -3.85 2.53
N ARG A 106 -0.05 -2.73 2.76
CA ARG A 106 -1.36 -2.51 2.14
C ARG A 106 -1.63 -1.05 1.85
N SER A 107 -2.21 -0.79 0.68
CA SER A 107 -2.96 0.44 0.37
C SER A 107 -4.44 0.08 0.25
N ASN A 108 -5.33 0.96 0.70
CA ASN A 108 -6.76 0.83 0.48
C ASN A 108 -7.34 2.21 0.20
N VAL A 109 -7.97 2.39 -0.93
CA VAL A 109 -8.51 3.69 -1.35
C VAL A 109 -9.87 3.53 -2.00
N CYS A 110 -10.60 4.63 -2.15
CA CYS A 110 -11.98 4.64 -2.62
C CYS A 110 -12.07 5.43 -3.93
N PRO A 111 -12.25 4.76 -5.09
CA PRO A 111 -12.53 5.46 -6.34
C PRO A 111 -13.76 6.37 -6.19
N ASP A 112 -13.62 7.64 -6.58
CA ASP A 112 -14.72 8.62 -6.50
C ASP A 112 -15.68 8.47 -7.68
N ILE A 113 -15.18 7.89 -8.78
CA ILE A 113 -15.95 7.56 -9.99
C ILE A 113 -15.90 6.05 -10.20
N ASP A 114 -17.03 5.45 -10.51
CA ASP A 114 -17.20 4.00 -10.70
C ASP A 114 -16.61 3.15 -9.54
N PRO A 115 -16.99 3.42 -8.28
CA PRO A 115 -16.51 2.64 -7.15
C PRO A 115 -16.98 1.19 -7.25
N PRO A 116 -16.21 0.21 -6.72
CA PRO A 116 -16.65 -1.17 -6.67
C PRO A 116 -17.86 -1.32 -5.75
N ALA A 117 -18.72 -2.31 -6.00
CA ALA A 117 -19.90 -2.56 -5.16
C ALA A 117 -19.55 -3.00 -3.73
N GLN A 118 -18.36 -3.56 -3.53
CA GLN A 118 -17.84 -4.02 -2.24
C GLN A 118 -16.31 -3.93 -2.23
N PRO A 119 -15.66 -3.93 -1.06
CA PRO A 119 -14.21 -3.92 -0.98
C PRO A 119 -13.59 -5.12 -1.69
N GLY A 120 -12.50 -4.89 -2.42
CA GLY A 120 -11.85 -5.95 -3.19
C GLY A 120 -10.40 -5.61 -3.56
N PHE A 121 -9.73 -6.59 -4.16
CA PHE A 121 -8.36 -6.46 -4.64
C PHE A 121 -8.32 -5.76 -5.99
N HIS A 122 -7.50 -4.72 -6.06
CA HIS A 122 -7.01 -4.10 -7.29
C HIS A 122 -5.72 -4.76 -7.76
N ALA A 123 -4.79 -4.95 -6.83
CA ALA A 123 -3.52 -5.60 -7.07
C ALA A 123 -3.01 -6.32 -5.82
N PHE A 124 -2.05 -7.21 -6.03
CA PHE A 124 -1.31 -7.86 -4.96
C PHE A 124 0.13 -8.07 -5.38
N SER A 125 1.00 -8.31 -4.40
CA SER A 125 2.41 -8.59 -4.64
C SER A 125 2.88 -9.76 -3.81
N TYR A 126 3.86 -10.47 -4.35
CA TYR A 126 4.36 -11.72 -3.78
C TYR A 126 5.84 -11.90 -4.10
N THR A 127 6.50 -12.73 -3.29
CA THR A 127 7.91 -13.07 -3.52
C THR A 127 8.03 -14.28 -4.44
N VAL A 128 9.01 -14.23 -5.35
CA VAL A 128 9.44 -15.36 -6.20
C VAL A 128 10.94 -15.55 -6.08
N VAL A 129 11.41 -16.79 -6.29
CA VAL A 129 12.83 -17.12 -6.25
C VAL A 129 13.53 -16.53 -7.47
N ASP A 130 14.59 -15.76 -7.24
CA ASP A 130 15.45 -15.20 -8.27
C ASP A 130 16.84 -14.90 -7.69
N ALA A 131 17.79 -15.79 -7.96
CA ALA A 131 19.15 -15.67 -7.41
C ALA A 131 19.92 -14.42 -7.91
N ALA A 132 19.49 -13.83 -9.01
CA ALA A 132 20.10 -12.64 -9.62
C ALA A 132 19.31 -11.35 -9.31
N ALA A 133 18.29 -11.44 -8.45
CA ALA A 133 17.40 -10.31 -8.19
C ALA A 133 18.14 -9.11 -7.58
N ALA A 134 17.86 -7.93 -8.12
CA ALA A 134 18.10 -6.68 -7.41
C ALA A 134 17.16 -6.58 -6.19
N PRO A 135 17.48 -5.77 -5.20
CA PRO A 135 16.57 -5.57 -4.07
C PRO A 135 15.27 -4.89 -4.52
N TYR A 136 14.15 -5.45 -4.12
CA TYR A 136 12.80 -4.97 -4.43
C TYR A 136 12.05 -4.62 -3.15
N PHE A 137 11.16 -3.63 -3.23
CA PHE A 137 10.39 -3.17 -2.09
C PHE A 137 9.01 -2.63 -2.47
N ILE A 138 8.12 -2.57 -1.48
CA ILE A 138 6.83 -1.88 -1.56
C ILE A 138 6.64 -1.11 -0.25
N VAL A 139 6.24 0.13 -0.36
CA VAL A 139 5.80 0.96 0.77
C VAL A 139 4.28 1.00 0.77
N ALA A 140 3.69 0.69 1.91
CA ALA A 140 2.24 0.73 2.13
C ALA A 140 1.65 2.13 1.95
N GLY A 141 0.38 2.20 1.65
CA GLY A 141 -0.35 3.47 1.62
C GLY A 141 -0.22 4.24 2.94
N SER A 142 -0.08 5.54 2.83
CA SER A 142 -0.15 6.46 3.96
C SER A 142 -0.96 7.68 3.56
N ALA A 143 -1.97 8.00 4.36
CA ALA A 143 -2.68 9.25 4.26
C ALA A 143 -2.10 10.30 5.22
N GLU A 144 -2.67 11.49 5.25
CA GLU A 144 -2.19 12.65 6.00
C GLU A 144 -2.49 12.60 7.50
N SER A 145 -2.44 11.40 8.11
CA SER A 145 -2.59 11.23 9.55
C SER A 145 -1.57 10.23 10.10
N PRO A 146 -0.91 10.52 11.25
CA PRO A 146 0.02 9.61 11.87
C PRO A 146 -0.63 8.30 12.29
N GLU A 147 0.01 7.17 11.99
CA GLU A 147 -0.47 5.84 12.37
C GLU A 147 -0.47 5.64 13.88
N GLY A 148 -1.48 4.93 14.39
CA GLY A 148 -1.56 4.51 15.79
C GLY A 148 -1.78 5.64 16.80
N LYS A 149 -2.15 6.83 16.36
CA LYS A 149 -2.40 8.00 17.23
C LYS A 149 -3.85 8.15 17.69
N GLY A 150 -4.74 7.22 17.31
CA GLY A 150 -6.16 7.29 17.67
C GLY A 150 -6.97 8.08 16.64
N ASP A 151 -7.87 8.94 17.10
CA ASP A 151 -8.82 9.67 16.26
C ASP A 151 -8.14 10.39 15.08
N TYR A 152 -8.55 10.03 13.85
CA TYR A 152 -8.03 10.63 12.63
C TYR A 152 -8.37 12.12 12.53
N ARG A 153 -9.53 12.54 13.04
CA ARG A 153 -9.96 13.93 13.03
C ARG A 153 -9.00 14.83 13.83
N ASP A 154 -8.58 14.37 15.00
CA ASP A 154 -7.72 15.16 15.89
C ASP A 154 -6.25 15.17 15.44
N ASN A 155 -5.84 14.18 14.63
CA ASN A 155 -4.44 13.98 14.26
C ASN A 155 -4.18 14.23 12.76
N ALA A 156 -5.21 14.41 11.91
CA ALA A 156 -5.00 14.68 10.49
C ALA A 156 -4.34 16.04 10.25
N ILE A 157 -3.33 16.04 9.40
CA ILE A 157 -2.63 17.26 9.02
C ILE A 157 -3.57 18.19 8.25
N ALA A 158 -3.66 19.44 8.67
CA ALA A 158 -4.54 20.45 8.06
C ALA A 158 -5.97 19.94 7.87
N PHE A 159 -6.55 19.34 8.92
CA PHE A 159 -7.91 18.78 8.90
C PHE A 159 -8.92 19.77 8.31
N GLY A 160 -9.71 19.30 7.32
CA GLY A 160 -10.74 20.10 6.65
C GLY A 160 -10.21 21.16 5.68
N ASP A 161 -8.90 21.41 5.62
CA ASP A 161 -8.32 22.37 4.68
C ASP A 161 -7.97 21.69 3.35
N VAL A 162 -8.78 21.94 2.33
CA VAL A 162 -8.59 21.47 0.96
C VAL A 162 -8.10 22.56 0.01
N SER A 163 -7.67 23.71 0.57
CA SER A 163 -6.98 24.73 -0.22
C SER A 163 -5.65 24.21 -0.77
N PRO A 164 -5.07 24.83 -1.81
CA PRO A 164 -3.75 24.44 -2.31
C PRO A 164 -2.67 24.41 -1.21
N ALA A 165 -2.74 25.32 -0.24
CA ALA A 165 -1.80 25.35 0.89
C ALA A 165 -2.05 24.19 1.88
N GLY A 166 -3.31 23.88 2.19
CA GLY A 166 -3.69 22.74 3.02
C GLY A 166 -3.29 21.42 2.40
N LEU A 167 -3.60 21.21 1.12
CA LEU A 167 -3.22 20.01 0.37
C LEU A 167 -1.69 19.85 0.27
N ARG A 168 -0.97 20.95 0.06
CA ARG A 168 0.51 20.92 0.09
C ARG A 168 1.05 20.41 1.44
N ARG A 169 0.50 20.87 2.57
CA ARG A 169 0.90 20.40 3.90
C ARG A 169 0.62 18.92 4.11
N LYS A 170 -0.54 18.44 3.63
CA LYS A 170 -0.91 17.01 3.64
C LYS A 170 0.10 16.20 2.83
N ALA A 171 0.37 16.61 1.60
CA ALA A 171 1.36 15.97 0.72
C ALA A 171 2.77 15.95 1.33
N GLN A 172 3.23 17.04 1.95
CA GLN A 172 4.53 17.10 2.63
C GLN A 172 4.64 16.06 3.75
N PHE A 173 3.60 15.90 4.57
CA PHE A 173 3.55 14.88 5.61
C PHE A 173 3.64 13.47 5.01
N VAL A 174 2.81 13.18 4.01
CA VAL A 174 2.76 11.86 3.37
C VAL A 174 4.08 11.53 2.67
N LEU A 175 4.70 12.48 1.97
CA LEU A 175 6.02 12.31 1.35
C LEU A 175 7.10 12.02 2.38
N ALA A 176 7.09 12.70 3.52
CA ALA A 176 8.02 12.42 4.61
C ALA A 176 7.83 11.00 5.17
N GLU A 177 6.58 10.51 5.25
CA GLU A 177 6.29 9.13 5.64
C GLU A 177 6.78 8.12 4.60
N MET A 178 6.61 8.37 3.30
CA MET A 178 7.18 7.54 2.24
C MET A 178 8.71 7.45 2.38
N GLU A 179 9.37 8.58 2.52
CA GLU A 179 10.83 8.66 2.68
C GLU A 179 11.30 7.91 3.94
N ARG A 180 10.62 8.10 5.07
CA ARG A 180 10.93 7.41 6.33
C ARG A 180 10.82 5.88 6.20
N ARG A 181 9.76 5.40 5.52
CA ARG A 181 9.53 3.96 5.32
C ARG A 181 10.52 3.37 4.33
N MET A 182 10.79 4.05 3.21
CA MET A 182 11.82 3.63 2.26
C MET A 182 13.19 3.53 2.93
N GLN A 183 13.58 4.55 3.71
CA GLN A 183 14.85 4.55 4.43
C GLN A 183 14.95 3.39 5.43
N ALA A 184 13.88 3.07 6.16
CA ALA A 184 13.85 1.92 7.06
C ALA A 184 14.06 0.59 6.34
N LEU A 185 13.63 0.49 5.09
CA LEU A 185 13.82 -0.66 4.19
C LEU A 185 15.17 -0.61 3.44
N GLY A 186 15.95 0.47 3.55
CA GLY A 186 17.23 0.64 2.87
C GLY A 186 17.13 1.20 1.45
N PHE A 187 16.08 1.95 1.15
CA PHE A 187 15.77 2.51 -0.17
C PHE A 187 15.51 4.01 -0.13
N ASP A 188 15.43 4.62 -1.28
CA ASP A 188 15.06 6.01 -1.52
C ASP A 188 14.31 6.16 -2.85
N TRP A 189 13.99 7.40 -3.25
CA TRP A 189 13.29 7.68 -4.51
C TRP A 189 14.04 7.20 -5.75
N SER A 190 15.38 7.05 -5.71
CA SER A 190 16.16 6.54 -6.85
C SER A 190 15.90 5.07 -7.13
N SER A 191 15.40 4.34 -6.14
CA SER A 191 15.08 2.91 -6.20
C SER A 191 13.63 2.62 -6.61
N THR A 192 12.78 3.66 -6.75
CA THR A 192 11.37 3.48 -7.13
C THR A 192 11.21 3.20 -8.62
N THR A 193 10.26 2.35 -8.96
CA THR A 193 9.79 2.12 -10.35
C THR A 193 8.38 2.67 -10.56
N ALA A 194 7.62 2.91 -9.49
CA ALA A 194 6.31 3.52 -9.55
C ALA A 194 5.97 4.27 -8.27
N THR A 195 5.30 5.41 -8.44
CA THR A 195 4.72 6.23 -7.37
C THR A 195 3.26 6.46 -7.69
N GLN A 196 2.39 6.28 -6.69
CA GLN A 196 0.95 6.46 -6.82
C GLN A 196 0.46 7.53 -5.85
N VAL A 197 -0.35 8.46 -6.34
CA VAL A 197 -1.06 9.47 -5.56
C VAL A 197 -2.55 9.21 -5.67
N TYR A 198 -3.23 9.33 -4.55
CA TYR A 198 -4.68 9.19 -4.42
C TYR A 198 -5.24 10.48 -3.82
N SER A 199 -5.94 11.23 -4.64
CA SER A 199 -6.65 12.45 -4.26
C SER A 199 -7.67 12.82 -5.32
N VAL A 200 -8.79 13.41 -4.90
CA VAL A 200 -9.79 14.00 -5.77
C VAL A 200 -9.57 15.51 -5.96
N HIS A 201 -8.52 16.03 -5.35
CA HIS A 201 -8.18 17.45 -5.39
C HIS A 201 -7.05 17.72 -6.37
N ASP A 202 -6.95 18.97 -6.84
CA ASP A 202 -5.90 19.42 -7.73
C ASP A 202 -4.55 19.43 -7.02
N ILE A 203 -3.60 18.62 -7.50
CA ILE A 203 -2.23 18.52 -6.99
C ILE A 203 -1.21 19.36 -7.77
N HIS A 204 -1.59 19.95 -8.92
CA HIS A 204 -0.67 20.72 -9.75
C HIS A 204 0.00 21.90 -9.02
N PRO A 205 -0.67 22.63 -8.10
CA PRO A 205 -0.04 23.76 -7.41
C PRO A 205 1.24 23.42 -6.62
N PHE A 206 1.44 22.16 -6.24
CA PHE A 206 2.62 21.73 -5.47
C PHE A 206 3.38 20.55 -6.11
N LEU A 207 2.91 20.05 -7.25
CA LEU A 207 3.49 18.89 -7.94
C LEU A 207 4.98 19.06 -8.21
N ALA A 208 5.39 20.18 -8.79
CA ALA A 208 6.78 20.44 -9.14
C ALA A 208 7.69 20.53 -7.91
N ASP A 209 7.24 21.23 -6.88
CA ASP A 209 8.06 21.52 -5.70
C ASP A 209 8.16 20.32 -4.77
N GLU A 210 7.04 19.63 -4.54
CA GLU A 210 6.98 18.56 -3.53
C GLU A 210 7.29 17.17 -4.12
N LEU A 211 6.84 16.85 -5.34
CA LEU A 211 7.04 15.52 -5.91
C LEU A 211 8.22 15.46 -6.89
N VAL A 212 8.29 16.38 -7.87
CA VAL A 212 9.32 16.33 -8.91
C VAL A 212 10.69 16.59 -8.32
N ARG A 213 10.87 17.69 -7.56
CA ARG A 213 12.17 18.06 -6.99
C ARG A 213 12.69 17.09 -5.93
N ARG A 214 11.80 16.36 -5.24
CA ARG A 214 12.18 15.28 -4.32
C ARG A 214 12.63 14.00 -5.04
N GLY A 215 12.33 13.87 -6.34
CA GLY A 215 12.62 12.67 -7.11
C GLY A 215 11.49 11.62 -7.11
N ALA A 216 10.35 11.91 -6.47
CA ALA A 216 9.21 10.98 -6.38
C ALA A 216 8.54 10.70 -7.74
N MET A 217 8.86 11.48 -8.77
CA MET A 217 8.32 11.32 -10.13
C MET A 217 9.37 10.92 -11.16
N ARG A 218 10.47 10.31 -10.76
CA ARG A 218 11.55 9.93 -11.67
C ARG A 218 11.08 9.10 -12.87
N HIS A 219 10.11 8.22 -12.66
CA HIS A 219 9.52 7.34 -13.69
C HIS A 219 8.05 7.69 -14.02
N GLY A 220 7.65 8.92 -13.71
CA GLY A 220 6.26 9.36 -13.84
C GLY A 220 5.47 9.20 -12.54
N LEU A 221 4.20 9.50 -12.61
CA LEU A 221 3.27 9.45 -11.49
C LEU A 221 1.93 8.85 -11.97
N SER A 222 1.42 7.88 -11.24
CA SER A 222 0.03 7.45 -11.38
C SER A 222 -0.83 8.23 -10.40
N TRP A 223 -1.65 9.14 -10.93
CA TRP A 223 -2.65 9.86 -10.13
C TRP A 223 -3.99 9.19 -10.30
N HIS A 224 -4.49 8.63 -9.19
CA HIS A 224 -5.81 8.03 -9.11
C HIS A 224 -6.80 9.02 -8.49
N TYR A 225 -7.93 9.24 -9.16
CA TYR A 225 -9.00 10.08 -8.64
C TYR A 225 -9.80 9.32 -7.57
N ASN A 226 -9.13 9.08 -6.45
CA ASN A 226 -9.61 8.26 -5.35
C ASN A 226 -9.48 9.03 -4.04
N ARG A 227 -10.35 8.73 -3.09
CA ARG A 227 -10.23 9.20 -1.71
C ARG A 227 -9.45 8.20 -0.85
N PRO A 228 -8.72 8.65 0.17
CA PRO A 228 -8.23 7.76 1.22
C PRO A 228 -9.37 6.95 1.86
N PRO A 229 -9.06 5.81 2.54
CA PRO A 229 -10.09 4.87 2.98
C PRO A 229 -10.89 5.35 4.18
N ILE A 230 -10.50 6.42 4.84
CA ILE A 230 -11.15 6.96 6.05
C ILE A 230 -11.73 8.33 5.74
N GLN A 231 -12.94 8.57 6.23
CA GLN A 231 -13.63 9.86 6.07
C GLN A 231 -12.76 11.02 6.56
N HIS A 232 -12.83 12.13 5.83
CA HIS A 232 -12.11 13.38 6.11
C HIS A 232 -10.58 13.36 5.83
N LEU A 233 -10.03 12.25 5.34
CA LEU A 233 -8.70 12.24 4.76
C LEU A 233 -8.79 12.53 3.26
N GLU A 234 -7.83 13.29 2.72
CA GLU A 234 -7.94 13.89 1.38
C GLU A 234 -6.76 13.57 0.45
N TYR A 235 -5.67 13.04 1.01
CA TYR A 235 -4.44 12.76 0.26
C TYR A 235 -3.76 11.50 0.78
N GLU A 236 -3.44 10.57 -0.12
CA GLU A 236 -2.69 9.36 0.19
C GLU A 236 -1.66 9.07 -0.89
N MET A 237 -0.59 8.39 -0.54
CA MET A 237 0.41 7.88 -1.49
C MET A 237 0.85 6.48 -1.10
N ASP A 238 1.31 5.73 -2.10
CA ASP A 238 2.19 4.59 -1.96
C ASP A 238 3.28 4.61 -3.04
N CYS A 239 4.31 3.81 -2.86
CA CYS A 239 5.35 3.66 -3.86
C CYS A 239 5.98 2.26 -3.81
N ARG A 240 6.66 1.90 -4.89
CA ARG A 240 7.33 0.60 -5.01
C ARG A 240 8.55 0.66 -5.91
N GLY A 241 9.46 -0.28 -5.68
CA GLY A 241 10.56 -0.61 -6.58
C GLY A 241 10.45 -2.09 -6.98
N VAL A 242 9.72 -2.39 -8.07
CA VAL A 242 9.55 -3.74 -8.64
C VAL A 242 9.79 -3.68 -10.14
N SER A 243 10.39 -4.74 -10.70
CA SER A 243 10.70 -4.78 -12.14
C SER A 243 9.69 -5.56 -12.96
N THR A 244 8.81 -6.32 -12.31
CA THR A 244 7.81 -7.17 -12.99
C THR A 244 6.43 -6.81 -12.50
N GLU A 245 5.59 -6.38 -13.42
CA GLU A 245 4.16 -6.17 -13.21
C GLU A 245 3.37 -6.89 -14.31
N ILE A 246 2.35 -7.63 -13.89
CA ILE A 246 1.47 -8.37 -14.80
C ILE A 246 0.01 -7.98 -14.60
N VAL A 247 -0.81 -8.18 -15.62
CA VAL A 247 -2.26 -7.98 -15.54
C VAL A 247 -2.94 -9.34 -15.62
N LEU A 248 -3.75 -9.64 -14.62
CA LEU A 248 -4.56 -10.86 -14.55
C LEU A 248 -6.01 -10.54 -14.90
N PRO A 249 -6.77 -11.50 -15.46
CA PRO A 249 -8.22 -11.36 -15.59
C PRO A 249 -8.86 -11.02 -14.25
N GLY A 250 -9.85 -10.13 -14.27
CA GLY A 250 -10.64 -9.77 -13.08
C GLY A 250 -11.95 -10.54 -13.00
#